data_ee6c3a3200b8b2935d71a014bcf2b58d
#
_entry.id   ee6c3a3200b8b2935d71a014bcf2b58d
#
_cell.length_a   1.000
_cell.length_b   1.000
_cell.length_c   1.000
_cell.angle_alpha   90.00
_cell.angle_beta   90.00
_cell.angle_gamma   90.00
#
_symmetry.space_group_name_H-M   'P 1'
#
loop_
_entity.id
_entity.type
_entity.pdbx_description
1 polymer ?
#
loop_
_entity_poly.entity_id
_entity_poly.type
_entity_poly.pdbx_seq_one_letter_code
_entity_poly.pdbx_strand_id
1 'polypeptide(L)'
;MQKKRVLYVSQEIAPYTGETVMGGVASLLPQKTQESGKDIRMFLPRFGTINERRHQLHEVIRLSGMNLIIDDFDHQLIIKVASIQKLRLQVYFIDNDEYFPKRQMFDDLDGNFMTNNDERMIFYCKGVIETVRKLGWAPDVIHCQGWFTSLVPMYLKTLYADDPLFENVKVIYSIFDNSFDGVLSDTMAEKLFSYY
;
A
#
# COMPACT_ATOMS: atom_id res chain seq x y z
N MET A 1 -17.57 -22.97 7.38
CA MET A 1 -16.67 -22.58 6.26
C MET A 1 -15.87 -21.35 6.69
N GLN A 2 -14.55 -21.36 6.53
CA GLN A 2 -13.72 -20.19 6.77
C GLN A 2 -14.03 -19.11 5.72
N LYS A 3 -14.17 -17.85 6.17
CA LYS A 3 -14.42 -16.74 5.26
C LYS A 3 -13.22 -16.54 4.33
N LYS A 4 -13.49 -16.35 3.03
CA LYS A 4 -12.44 -15.94 2.09
C LYS A 4 -11.87 -14.59 2.46
N ARG A 5 -10.55 -14.44 2.41
CA ARG A 5 -9.79 -13.25 2.78
C ARG A 5 -9.30 -12.52 1.56
N VAL A 6 -9.64 -11.25 1.45
CA VAL A 6 -9.24 -10.39 0.33
C VAL A 6 -8.44 -9.20 0.84
N LEU A 7 -7.21 -9.09 0.37
CA LEU A 7 -6.32 -7.95 0.61
C LEU A 7 -6.44 -6.97 -0.55
N TYR A 8 -6.79 -5.73 -0.24
CA TYR A 8 -6.75 -4.62 -1.19
C TYR A 8 -5.52 -3.77 -0.96
N VAL A 9 -4.68 -3.64 -1.98
CA VAL A 9 -3.49 -2.79 -1.99
C VAL A 9 -3.73 -1.70 -3.00
N SER A 10 -3.91 -0.47 -2.53
CA SER A 10 -4.41 0.61 -3.37
C SER A 10 -3.45 1.80 -3.38
N GLN A 11 -3.36 2.45 -4.53
CA GLN A 11 -2.65 3.71 -4.70
C GLN A 11 -3.51 4.89 -4.24
N GLU A 12 -4.82 4.80 -4.43
CA GLU A 12 -5.78 5.82 -4.06
C GLU A 12 -6.99 5.17 -3.40
N ILE A 13 -7.55 5.82 -2.38
CA ILE A 13 -8.81 5.44 -1.72
C ILE A 13 -9.58 6.72 -1.36
N ALA A 14 -10.79 6.90 -1.87
CA ALA A 14 -11.67 7.95 -1.40
C ALA A 14 -12.16 7.65 0.03
N PRO A 15 -12.21 8.63 0.93
CA PRO A 15 -12.04 10.07 0.74
C PRO A 15 -10.61 10.58 1.04
N TYR A 16 -9.60 9.71 1.22
CA TYR A 16 -8.27 10.09 1.69
C TYR A 16 -7.45 10.82 0.63
N THR A 17 -7.49 10.36 -0.61
CA THR A 17 -6.67 10.86 -1.73
C THR A 17 -7.45 11.68 -2.75
N GLY A 18 -8.67 12.08 -2.40
CA GLY A 18 -9.56 12.80 -3.30
C GLY A 18 -10.59 11.91 -4.01
N GLU A 19 -11.41 12.52 -4.85
CA GLU A 19 -12.50 11.85 -5.58
C GLU A 19 -12.06 11.55 -7.03
N THR A 20 -11.30 10.48 -7.19
CA THR A 20 -10.92 9.93 -8.50
C THR A 20 -11.71 8.67 -8.80
N VAL A 21 -11.73 8.25 -10.07
CA VAL A 21 -12.36 6.97 -10.46
C VAL A 21 -11.70 5.81 -9.71
N MET A 22 -10.36 5.78 -9.65
CA MET A 22 -9.61 4.76 -8.91
C MET A 22 -9.96 4.80 -7.42
N GLY A 23 -9.93 5.98 -6.78
CA GLY A 23 -10.27 6.13 -5.36
C GLY A 23 -11.69 5.69 -5.04
N GLY A 24 -12.66 5.98 -5.93
CA GLY A 24 -14.04 5.53 -5.79
C GLY A 24 -14.18 4.00 -5.88
N VAL A 25 -13.54 3.38 -6.86
CA VAL A 25 -13.52 1.91 -7.00
C VAL A 25 -12.86 1.28 -5.79
N ALA A 26 -11.73 1.85 -5.33
CA ALA A 26 -10.96 1.34 -4.18
C ALA A 26 -11.70 1.44 -2.83
N SER A 27 -12.76 2.23 -2.73
CA SER A 27 -13.62 2.26 -1.54
C SER A 27 -14.88 1.41 -1.70
N LEU A 28 -15.55 1.46 -2.86
CA LEU A 28 -16.83 0.77 -3.07
C LEU A 28 -16.68 -0.74 -3.29
N LEU A 29 -15.66 -1.16 -4.02
CA LEU A 29 -15.44 -2.59 -4.29
C LEU A 29 -15.14 -3.39 -3.00
N PRO A 30 -14.24 -2.94 -2.10
CA PRO A 30 -14.03 -3.60 -0.81
C PRO A 30 -15.30 -3.64 0.04
N GLN A 31 -16.11 -2.58 0.04
CA GLN A 31 -17.40 -2.57 0.72
C GLN A 31 -18.29 -3.70 0.23
N LYS A 32 -18.48 -3.81 -1.09
CA LYS A 32 -19.32 -4.87 -1.68
C LYS A 32 -18.76 -6.26 -1.41
N THR A 33 -17.45 -6.40 -1.41
CA THR A 33 -16.76 -7.65 -1.05
C THR A 33 -17.04 -8.03 0.41
N GLN A 34 -16.97 -7.08 1.33
CA GLN A 34 -17.28 -7.29 2.74
C GLN A 34 -18.77 -7.64 2.94
N GLU A 35 -19.69 -6.92 2.29
CA GLU A 35 -21.13 -7.19 2.31
C GLU A 35 -21.46 -8.60 1.80
N SER A 36 -20.67 -9.13 0.87
CA SER A 36 -20.78 -10.53 0.38
C SER A 36 -20.23 -11.58 1.35
N GLY A 37 -19.84 -11.17 2.56
CA GLY A 37 -19.41 -12.07 3.63
C GLY A 37 -17.92 -12.43 3.62
N LYS A 38 -17.09 -11.73 2.84
CA LYS A 38 -15.64 -11.91 2.84
C LYS A 38 -14.98 -11.13 3.99
N ASP A 39 -13.82 -11.60 4.46
CA ASP A 39 -12.94 -10.87 5.37
C ASP A 39 -11.97 -10.03 4.53
N ILE A 40 -11.90 -8.74 4.79
CA ILE A 40 -11.09 -7.83 4.00
C ILE A 40 -10.08 -7.05 4.83
N ARG A 41 -8.96 -6.70 4.20
CA ARG A 41 -8.03 -5.69 4.67
C ARG A 41 -7.66 -4.76 3.53
N MET A 42 -7.41 -3.50 3.86
CA MET A 42 -7.13 -2.45 2.88
C MET A 42 -5.87 -1.70 3.29
N PHE A 43 -5.01 -1.40 2.32
CA PHE A 43 -3.79 -0.65 2.51
C PHE A 43 -3.69 0.53 1.55
N LEU A 44 -3.13 1.63 2.04
CA LEU A 44 -2.87 2.87 1.33
C LEU A 44 -1.53 3.46 1.79
N PRO A 45 -0.74 4.11 0.92
CA PRO A 45 0.37 4.93 1.38
C PRO A 45 -0.17 6.13 2.18
N ARG A 46 0.52 6.50 3.26
CA ARG A 46 0.18 7.73 3.99
C ARG A 46 0.74 8.95 3.25
N PHE A 47 0.27 9.20 2.03
CA PHE A 47 0.68 10.39 1.30
C PHE A 47 0.53 11.67 2.14
N GLY A 48 1.50 12.58 2.02
CA GLY A 48 1.53 13.82 2.81
C GLY A 48 0.38 14.78 2.55
N THR A 49 -0.40 14.56 1.49
CA THR A 49 -1.65 15.26 1.19
C THR A 49 -2.81 14.81 2.07
N ILE A 50 -2.70 13.64 2.73
CA ILE A 50 -3.76 13.11 3.59
C ILE A 50 -3.81 13.89 4.90
N ASN A 51 -4.96 14.47 5.20
CA ASN A 51 -5.18 15.18 6.47
C ASN A 51 -5.46 14.19 7.60
N GLU A 52 -4.43 13.87 8.38
CA GLU A 52 -4.50 12.87 9.45
C GLU A 52 -5.51 13.24 10.54
N ARG A 53 -5.62 14.51 10.89
CA ARG A 53 -6.58 14.97 11.92
C ARG A 53 -8.03 14.83 11.45
N ARG A 54 -8.30 15.25 10.20
CA ARG A 54 -9.64 15.16 9.61
C ARG A 54 -10.12 13.71 9.54
N HIS A 55 -9.22 12.80 9.21
CA HIS A 55 -9.53 11.39 9.01
C HIS A 55 -9.24 10.52 10.24
N GLN A 56 -8.80 11.15 11.35
CA GLN A 56 -8.54 10.47 12.62
C GLN A 56 -7.56 9.29 12.49
N LEU A 57 -6.47 9.47 11.72
CA LEU A 57 -5.41 8.49 11.64
C LEU A 57 -4.71 8.36 13.00
N HIS A 58 -4.48 7.15 13.44
CA HIS A 58 -3.70 6.87 14.64
C HIS A 58 -2.73 5.70 14.41
N GLU A 59 -1.59 5.76 15.05
CA GLU A 59 -0.55 4.75 14.94
C GLU A 59 -0.94 3.45 15.65
N VAL A 60 -0.61 2.33 15.02
CA VAL A 60 -0.73 1.00 15.61
C VAL A 60 0.66 0.55 16.08
N ILE A 61 0.99 0.89 17.32
CA ILE A 61 2.33 0.67 17.92
C ILE A 61 2.82 -0.77 17.73
N ARG A 62 1.96 -1.77 17.96
CA ARG A 62 2.33 -3.19 17.83
C ARG A 62 2.72 -3.62 16.41
N LEU A 63 2.31 -2.88 15.40
CA LEU A 63 2.62 -3.15 13.99
C LEU A 63 3.78 -2.29 13.49
N SER A 64 4.01 -1.15 14.12
CA SER A 64 5.08 -0.22 13.78
C SER A 64 6.45 -0.69 14.27
N GLY A 65 7.52 -0.01 13.83
CA GLY A 65 8.88 -0.17 14.31
C GLY A 65 9.71 -1.25 13.61
N MET A 66 9.18 -1.92 12.58
CA MET A 66 10.00 -2.75 11.69
C MET A 66 10.85 -1.83 10.80
N ASN A 67 12.07 -2.26 10.50
CA ASN A 67 12.91 -1.59 9.51
C ASN A 67 12.79 -2.31 8.16
N LEU A 68 12.67 -1.54 7.10
CA LEU A 68 12.77 -1.99 5.72
C LEU A 68 14.06 -1.47 5.12
N ILE A 69 14.86 -2.35 4.54
CA ILE A 69 16.10 -1.96 3.88
C ILE A 69 15.81 -1.62 2.42
N ILE A 70 16.21 -0.40 2.03
CA ILE A 70 16.12 0.08 0.65
C ILE A 70 17.43 0.83 0.36
N ASP A 71 18.09 0.46 -0.72
CA ASP A 71 19.36 1.08 -1.13
C ASP A 71 20.40 1.15 0.01
N ASP A 72 20.56 0.02 0.73
CA ASP A 72 21.47 -0.16 1.88
C ASP A 72 21.17 0.68 3.15
N PHE A 73 20.03 1.35 3.19
CA PHE A 73 19.61 2.13 4.35
C PHE A 73 18.36 1.54 5.03
N ASP A 74 18.35 1.65 6.35
CA ASP A 74 17.21 1.26 7.19
C ASP A 74 16.15 2.36 7.23
N HIS A 75 14.93 2.01 6.86
CA HIS A 75 13.77 2.91 6.92
C HIS A 75 12.71 2.35 7.84
N GLN A 76 12.37 3.09 8.89
CA GLN A 76 11.39 2.66 9.86
C GLN A 76 9.99 2.61 9.25
N LEU A 77 9.33 1.46 9.36
CA LEU A 77 7.94 1.27 8.96
C LEU A 77 7.01 1.66 10.10
N ILE A 78 6.18 2.66 9.84
CA ILE A 78 5.12 3.11 10.73
C ILE A 78 3.78 2.70 10.13
N ILE A 79 2.91 2.12 10.93
CA ILE A 79 1.57 1.71 10.52
C ILE A 79 0.55 2.57 11.23
N LYS A 80 -0.26 3.28 10.44
CA LYS A 80 -1.42 4.01 10.94
C LYS A 80 -2.71 3.37 10.46
N VAL A 81 -3.81 3.61 11.14
CA VAL A 81 -5.15 3.15 10.74
C VAL A 81 -6.16 4.28 10.83
N ALA A 82 -7.16 4.21 9.98
CA ALA A 82 -8.37 5.00 10.06
C ALA A 82 -9.56 4.23 9.50
N SER A 83 -10.78 4.70 9.80
CA SER A 83 -12.00 4.06 9.32
C SER A 83 -12.78 4.97 8.39
N ILE A 84 -13.24 4.42 7.26
CA ILE A 84 -14.25 5.06 6.42
C ILE A 84 -15.61 4.73 7.07
N GLN A 85 -16.06 5.59 7.99
CA GLN A 85 -17.22 5.31 8.85
C GLN A 85 -18.48 4.95 8.09
N LYS A 86 -18.79 5.69 7.01
CA LYS A 86 -19.97 5.45 6.16
C LYS A 86 -20.00 4.06 5.53
N LEU A 87 -18.83 3.50 5.25
CA LEU A 87 -18.66 2.20 4.59
C LEU A 87 -18.31 1.09 5.59
N ARG A 88 -18.04 1.42 6.86
CA ARG A 88 -17.54 0.52 7.91
C ARG A 88 -16.27 -0.24 7.50
N LEU A 89 -15.38 0.45 6.79
CA LEU A 89 -14.11 -0.09 6.32
C LEU A 89 -12.95 0.49 7.11
N GLN A 90 -12.00 -0.36 7.48
CA GLN A 90 -10.74 0.04 8.10
C GLN A 90 -9.61 0.01 7.06
N VAL A 91 -8.82 1.06 7.03
CA VAL A 91 -7.67 1.21 6.13
C VAL A 91 -6.39 1.30 6.95
N TYR A 92 -5.40 0.50 6.58
CA TYR A 92 -4.03 0.57 7.09
C TYR A 92 -3.22 1.49 6.19
N PHE A 93 -2.45 2.38 6.80
CA PHE A 93 -1.57 3.31 6.09
C PHE A 93 -0.12 2.92 6.34
N ILE A 94 0.63 2.74 5.27
CA ILE A 94 2.07 2.58 5.29
C ILE A 94 2.70 3.96 5.35
N ASP A 95 3.48 4.22 6.39
CA ASP A 95 4.01 5.55 6.68
C ASP A 95 5.50 5.53 7.01
N ASN A 96 6.15 6.61 6.59
CA ASN A 96 7.51 6.98 6.91
C ASN A 96 7.67 8.47 6.57
N ASP A 97 8.22 9.28 7.46
CA ASP A 97 8.28 10.73 7.29
C ASP A 97 9.20 11.16 6.14
N GLU A 98 10.21 10.36 5.81
CA GLU A 98 11.14 10.61 4.70
C GLU A 98 10.46 10.35 3.34
N TYR A 99 9.78 9.19 3.21
CA TYR A 99 9.15 8.78 1.97
C TYR A 99 7.79 9.43 1.72
N PHE A 100 7.09 9.85 2.77
CA PHE A 100 5.78 10.49 2.64
C PHE A 100 5.75 11.88 3.28
N PRO A 101 6.55 12.83 2.76
CA PRO A 101 6.65 14.16 3.31
C PRO A 101 5.33 14.93 3.18
N LYS A 102 5.11 15.88 4.10
CA LYS A 102 3.88 16.66 4.17
C LYS A 102 3.58 17.39 2.86
N ARG A 103 2.29 17.44 2.49
CA ARG A 103 1.72 18.13 1.32
C ARG A 103 2.12 17.55 -0.03
N GLN A 104 2.76 16.39 -0.07
CA GLN A 104 3.23 15.78 -1.32
C GLN A 104 2.55 14.43 -1.54
N MET A 105 2.28 14.10 -2.82
CA MET A 105 1.78 12.79 -3.23
C MET A 105 2.80 12.12 -4.15
N PHE A 106 2.83 12.46 -5.43
CA PHE A 106 3.83 11.96 -6.40
C PHE A 106 4.79 13.05 -6.86
N ASP A 107 4.39 14.31 -6.67
CA ASP A 107 5.14 15.49 -7.03
C ASP A 107 5.67 16.21 -5.79
N ASP A 108 6.78 16.91 -5.95
CA ASP A 108 7.32 17.81 -4.93
C ASP A 108 6.49 19.10 -4.80
N LEU A 109 6.91 20.01 -3.95
CA LEU A 109 6.20 21.28 -3.72
C LEU A 109 6.23 22.23 -4.91
N ASP A 110 7.16 22.00 -5.85
CA ASP A 110 7.31 22.79 -7.09
C ASP A 110 6.55 22.14 -8.26
N GLY A 111 5.88 21.01 -8.03
CA GLY A 111 5.09 20.28 -9.01
C GLY A 111 5.91 19.36 -9.92
N ASN A 112 7.14 19.04 -9.55
CA ASN A 112 7.96 18.07 -10.29
C ASN A 112 7.76 16.68 -9.74
N PHE A 113 7.72 15.69 -10.61
CA PHE A 113 7.67 14.28 -10.21
C PHE A 113 8.87 13.94 -9.31
N MET A 114 8.60 13.39 -8.12
CA MET A 114 9.63 13.13 -7.13
C MET A 114 10.61 12.06 -7.63
N THR A 115 11.91 12.36 -7.57
CA THR A 115 12.98 11.49 -8.08
C THR A 115 13.10 10.16 -7.32
N ASN A 116 12.60 10.10 -6.07
CA ASN A 116 12.61 8.90 -5.22
C ASN A 116 11.27 8.12 -5.24
N ASN A 117 10.41 8.35 -6.23
CA ASN A 117 9.15 7.60 -6.32
C ASN A 117 9.34 6.09 -6.48
N ASP A 118 10.48 5.64 -7.02
CA ASP A 118 10.90 4.24 -7.07
C ASP A 118 11.08 3.65 -5.65
N GLU A 119 11.85 4.31 -4.78
CA GLU A 119 12.07 3.88 -3.40
C GLU A 119 10.76 3.92 -2.59
N ARG A 120 9.94 4.92 -2.82
CA ARG A 120 8.61 5.05 -2.19
C ARG A 120 7.68 3.90 -2.57
N MET A 121 7.70 3.48 -3.85
CA MET A 121 6.98 2.28 -4.30
C MET A 121 7.50 1.01 -3.62
N ILE A 122 8.83 0.84 -3.57
CA ILE A 122 9.49 -0.29 -2.93
C ILE A 122 9.08 -0.34 -1.47
N PHE A 123 9.20 0.78 -0.75
CA PHE A 123 8.84 0.88 0.66
C PHE A 123 7.38 0.54 0.90
N TYR A 124 6.47 1.08 0.09
CA TYR A 124 5.04 0.79 0.21
C TYR A 124 4.75 -0.69 0.00
N CYS A 125 5.21 -1.26 -1.10
CA CYS A 125 4.90 -2.65 -1.46
C CYS A 125 5.51 -3.66 -0.48
N LYS A 126 6.77 -3.48 -0.06
CA LYS A 126 7.39 -4.29 0.99
C LYS A 126 6.66 -4.08 2.33
N GLY A 127 6.34 -2.84 2.69
CA GLY A 127 5.64 -2.50 3.93
C GLY A 127 4.28 -3.17 4.06
N VAL A 128 3.51 -3.25 2.97
CA VAL A 128 2.24 -3.98 2.94
C VAL A 128 2.47 -5.47 3.23
N ILE A 129 3.38 -6.11 2.51
CA ILE A 129 3.65 -7.55 2.65
C ILE A 129 4.14 -7.87 4.07
N GLU A 130 5.11 -7.13 4.58
CA GLU A 130 5.64 -7.32 5.94
C GLU A 130 4.59 -7.07 7.02
N THR A 131 3.70 -6.10 6.83
CA THR A 131 2.59 -5.88 7.76
C THR A 131 1.61 -7.05 7.77
N VAL A 132 1.28 -7.59 6.60
CA VAL A 132 0.41 -8.78 6.49
C VAL A 132 1.07 -10.01 7.13
N ARG A 133 2.38 -10.19 6.96
CA ARG A 133 3.16 -11.23 7.65
C ARG A 133 3.08 -11.07 9.17
N LYS A 134 3.34 -9.87 9.68
CA LYS A 134 3.28 -9.56 11.12
C LYS A 134 1.89 -9.76 11.70
N LEU A 135 0.84 -9.54 10.92
CA LEU A 135 -0.53 -9.83 11.29
C LEU A 135 -0.87 -11.33 11.31
N GLY A 136 -0.06 -12.18 10.67
CA GLY A 136 -0.36 -13.61 10.49
C GLY A 136 -1.67 -13.84 9.72
N TRP A 137 -2.04 -12.92 8.84
CA TRP A 137 -3.31 -12.95 8.13
C TRP A 137 -3.11 -13.37 6.68
N ALA A 138 -3.24 -14.66 6.39
CA ALA A 138 -3.05 -15.23 5.05
C ALA A 138 -4.20 -14.85 4.12
N PRO A 139 -3.98 -14.01 3.08
CA PRO A 139 -5.01 -13.70 2.09
C PRO A 139 -5.23 -14.84 1.10
N ASP A 140 -6.47 -15.05 0.67
CA ASP A 140 -6.78 -15.91 -0.48
C ASP A 140 -6.60 -15.14 -1.80
N VAL A 141 -6.84 -13.83 -1.77
CA VAL A 141 -6.73 -12.94 -2.93
C VAL A 141 -6.04 -11.64 -2.51
N ILE A 142 -5.10 -11.18 -3.31
CA ILE A 142 -4.52 -9.83 -3.23
C ILE A 142 -4.94 -9.07 -4.48
N HIS A 143 -5.63 -7.95 -4.29
CA HIS A 143 -6.07 -7.08 -5.37
C HIS A 143 -5.28 -5.77 -5.33
N CYS A 144 -4.40 -5.60 -6.30
CA CYS A 144 -3.56 -4.41 -6.47
C CYS A 144 -4.23 -3.42 -7.43
N GLN A 145 -4.21 -2.13 -7.09
CA GLN A 145 -4.86 -1.07 -7.83
C GLN A 145 -3.93 0.13 -8.02
N GLY A 146 -3.58 0.44 -9.26
CA GLY A 146 -2.71 1.54 -9.65
C GLY A 146 -1.23 1.17 -9.72
N TRP A 147 -0.47 1.98 -10.46
CA TRP A 147 0.94 1.72 -10.76
C TRP A 147 1.84 1.62 -9.53
N PHE A 148 1.53 2.39 -8.48
CA PHE A 148 2.30 2.42 -7.22
C PHE A 148 2.28 1.09 -6.46
N THR A 149 1.39 0.18 -6.83
CA THR A 149 1.24 -1.16 -6.22
C THR A 149 1.87 -2.27 -7.06
N SER A 150 2.46 -1.95 -8.21
CA SER A 150 2.88 -2.94 -9.21
C SER A 150 4.00 -3.88 -8.75
N LEU A 151 4.77 -3.51 -7.73
CA LEU A 151 5.83 -4.36 -7.18
C LEU A 151 5.29 -5.49 -6.27
N VAL A 152 4.06 -5.41 -5.77
CA VAL A 152 3.49 -6.46 -4.92
C VAL A 152 3.46 -7.82 -5.63
N PRO A 153 2.91 -7.95 -6.86
CA PRO A 153 2.92 -9.23 -7.59
C PRO A 153 4.33 -9.78 -7.85
N MET A 154 5.29 -8.89 -8.11
CA MET A 154 6.68 -9.28 -8.34
C MET A 154 7.30 -9.84 -7.06
N TYR A 155 7.17 -9.14 -5.94
CA TYR A 155 7.72 -9.57 -4.66
C TYR A 155 7.14 -10.90 -4.19
N LEU A 156 5.84 -11.13 -4.38
CA LEU A 156 5.20 -12.40 -4.05
C LEU A 156 5.74 -13.59 -4.88
N LYS A 157 6.30 -13.32 -6.06
CA LYS A 157 6.90 -14.35 -6.93
C LYS A 157 8.43 -14.45 -6.80
N THR A 158 9.05 -13.57 -6.04
CA THR A 158 10.50 -13.50 -5.86
C THR A 158 10.86 -13.60 -4.38
N LEU A 159 10.94 -12.49 -3.68
CA LEU A 159 11.39 -12.41 -2.28
C LEU A 159 10.52 -13.20 -1.30
N TYR A 160 9.23 -13.33 -1.57
CA TYR A 160 8.26 -14.02 -0.70
C TYR A 160 7.68 -15.28 -1.34
N ALA A 161 8.34 -15.82 -2.39
CA ALA A 161 7.86 -16.99 -3.12
C ALA A 161 7.71 -18.24 -2.25
N ASP A 162 8.60 -18.40 -1.28
CA ASP A 162 8.61 -19.53 -0.38
C ASP A 162 7.91 -19.27 0.98
N ASP A 163 7.26 -18.10 1.12
CA ASP A 163 6.54 -17.77 2.36
C ASP A 163 5.19 -18.50 2.40
N PRO A 164 4.96 -19.39 3.39
CA PRO A 164 3.72 -20.17 3.49
C PRO A 164 2.45 -19.31 3.57
N LEU A 165 2.57 -18.06 4.02
CA LEU A 165 1.44 -17.15 4.14
C LEU A 165 0.83 -16.80 2.77
N PHE A 166 1.65 -16.84 1.70
CA PHE A 166 1.28 -16.45 0.35
C PHE A 166 1.25 -17.61 -0.66
N GLU A 167 1.55 -18.85 -0.23
CA GLU A 167 1.67 -20.01 -1.10
C GLU A 167 0.49 -20.20 -2.07
N ASN A 168 -0.74 -19.99 -1.60
CA ASN A 168 -1.94 -20.23 -2.39
C ASN A 168 -2.67 -18.94 -2.81
N VAL A 169 -2.02 -17.78 -2.67
CA VAL A 169 -2.63 -16.49 -2.96
C VAL A 169 -2.84 -16.29 -4.46
N LYS A 170 -4.02 -15.77 -4.81
CA LYS A 170 -4.32 -15.30 -6.17
C LYS A 170 -4.15 -13.79 -6.22
N VAL A 171 -3.45 -13.31 -7.25
CA VAL A 171 -3.24 -11.87 -7.45
C VAL A 171 -4.10 -11.37 -8.59
N ILE A 172 -4.82 -10.28 -8.32
CA ILE A 172 -5.57 -9.51 -9.31
C ILE A 172 -4.91 -8.13 -9.39
N TYR A 173 -4.70 -7.64 -10.60
CA TYR A 173 -4.16 -6.32 -10.83
C TYR A 173 -5.11 -5.50 -11.69
N SER A 174 -5.61 -4.38 -11.17
CA SER A 174 -6.44 -3.43 -11.92
C SER A 174 -5.59 -2.34 -12.51
N ILE A 175 -5.62 -2.25 -13.83
CA ILE A 175 -4.98 -1.19 -14.61
C ILE A 175 -6.01 -0.08 -14.83
N PHE A 176 -5.63 1.14 -14.48
CA PHE A 176 -6.43 2.34 -14.72
C PHE A 176 -5.78 3.19 -15.81
N ASP A 177 -6.58 3.93 -16.53
CA ASP A 177 -6.11 4.93 -17.49
C ASP A 177 -5.64 6.19 -16.73
N ASN A 178 -4.54 6.04 -16.02
CA ASN A 178 -3.83 7.11 -15.32
C ASN A 178 -2.34 6.96 -15.61
N SER A 179 -1.86 7.72 -16.57
CA SER A 179 -0.42 7.86 -16.80
C SER A 179 0.22 8.71 -15.70
N PHE A 180 1.48 8.50 -15.45
CA PHE A 180 2.32 9.48 -14.76
C PHE A 180 3.35 10.01 -15.75
N ASP A 181 3.58 11.31 -15.73
CA ASP A 181 4.49 11.99 -16.68
C ASP A 181 5.94 12.00 -16.19
N GLY A 182 6.25 11.24 -15.16
CA GLY A 182 7.57 11.14 -14.58
C GLY A 182 8.34 9.92 -15.05
N VAL A 183 9.64 9.90 -14.75
CA VAL A 183 10.53 8.77 -14.99
C VAL A 183 10.99 8.23 -13.63
N LEU A 184 10.89 6.91 -13.43
CA LEU A 184 11.48 6.24 -12.29
C LEU A 184 13.00 6.17 -12.48
N SER A 185 13.75 6.09 -11.37
CA SER A 185 15.21 6.08 -11.41
C SER A 185 15.77 4.92 -12.25
N ASP A 186 16.83 5.19 -13.02
CA ASP A 186 17.57 4.16 -13.76
C ASP A 186 18.20 3.10 -12.84
N THR A 187 18.43 3.45 -11.55
CA THR A 187 18.96 2.54 -10.52
C THR A 187 17.88 1.76 -9.80
N MET A 188 16.60 1.90 -10.16
CA MET A 188 15.49 1.23 -9.49
C MET A 188 15.69 -0.29 -9.41
N ALA A 189 16.22 -0.91 -10.45
CA ALA A 189 16.43 -2.36 -10.50
C ALA A 189 17.39 -2.85 -9.40
N GLU A 190 18.42 -2.05 -9.08
CA GLU A 190 19.39 -2.34 -8.02
C GLU A 190 18.76 -2.27 -6.63
N LYS A 191 17.83 -1.33 -6.44
CA LYS A 191 17.13 -1.09 -5.17
C LYS A 191 16.04 -2.12 -4.87
N LEU A 192 15.46 -2.77 -5.91
CA LEU A 192 14.36 -3.72 -5.75
C LEU A 192 14.68 -4.89 -4.81
N PHE A 193 15.93 -5.37 -4.83
CA PHE A 193 16.38 -6.56 -4.12
C PHE A 193 17.46 -6.24 -3.07
N SER A 194 17.61 -4.95 -2.69
CA SER A 194 18.54 -4.57 -1.63
C SER A 194 18.22 -5.39 -0.37
N TYR A 195 19.18 -6.17 0.02
CA TYR A 195 19.31 -7.05 1.19
C TYR A 195 18.06 -7.77 1.74
N TYR A 196 18.18 -9.08 1.65
CA TYR A 196 17.63 -10.05 2.59
C TYR A 196 18.78 -10.80 3.24
#